data_bd9d095fe974915ac2e729bdfd9cf7c5
#
_entry.id   bd9d095fe974915ac2e729bdfd9cf7c5
#
_cell.length_a   1.000
_cell.length_b   1.000
_cell.length_c   1.000
_cell.angle_alpha   90.00
_cell.angle_beta   90.00
_cell.angle_gamma   90.00
#
_symmetry.space_group_name_H-M   'P 1'
#
loop_
_entity.id
_entity.type
_entity.pdbx_description
1 polymer ?
#
loop_
_entity_poly.entity_id
_entity_poly.type
_entity_poly.pdbx_seq_one_letter_code
_entity_poly.pdbx_strand_id
1 'polypeptide(L)'
;MNEDAIGYKFIGDRCCFLLCDGLGGHGMGEVASSLAIKAFECQFEEYDNPSEFLMNAFQAAQDIITAEQKAQHAINKMKTTAVIVSINNDRIHFGHIGDSRVYMFRRNRVVMRTLDHSVPQMLALSGEIKETEIRNHPNRNILLRVLGVEWNEPMYVISEPIPIRKIDAFLLCSDGFWELIDESDMCTMLKESNSVAEWMSRMRSLVESNGQGIDMDNNSAIAVWIK
;
A
#
# COMPACT_ATOMS: atom_id res chain seq x y z
N MET A 1 19.27 2.32 2.81
CA MET A 1 18.48 3.58 2.61
C MET A 1 17.03 3.22 2.71
N ASN A 2 16.16 4.06 3.25
CA ASN A 2 14.72 3.75 3.24
C ASN A 2 14.12 4.16 1.89
N GLU A 3 13.55 3.22 1.17
CA GLU A 3 12.95 3.41 -0.15
C GLU A 3 11.42 3.54 -0.07
N ASP A 4 10.82 3.30 1.11
CA ASP A 4 9.41 3.56 1.37
C ASP A 4 9.13 5.07 1.49
N ALA A 5 7.97 5.50 1.01
CA ALA A 5 7.43 6.82 1.21
C ALA A 5 5.97 6.75 1.67
N ILE A 6 5.60 7.58 2.64
CA ILE A 6 4.23 7.70 3.14
C ILE A 6 3.76 9.15 3.07
N GLY A 7 2.46 9.34 2.90
CA GLY A 7 1.84 10.65 2.89
C GLY A 7 0.40 10.61 3.39
N TYR A 8 -0.12 11.73 3.77
CA TYR A 8 -1.53 11.93 4.08
C TYR A 8 -1.94 13.38 3.86
N LYS A 9 -3.19 13.59 3.50
CA LYS A 9 -3.71 14.93 3.28
C LYS A 9 -5.16 15.06 3.74
N PHE A 10 -5.49 16.22 4.29
CA PHE A 10 -6.85 16.60 4.70
C PHE A 10 -7.25 17.88 3.99
N ILE A 11 -8.44 17.90 3.37
CA ILE A 11 -9.03 19.08 2.72
C ILE A 11 -10.51 19.09 3.06
N GLY A 12 -10.93 20.01 3.97
CA GLY A 12 -12.27 19.99 4.50
C GLY A 12 -12.60 18.65 5.17
N ASP A 13 -13.68 18.01 4.73
CA ASP A 13 -14.13 16.72 5.25
C ASP A 13 -13.59 15.52 4.51
N ARG A 14 -12.73 15.72 3.51
CA ARG A 14 -12.08 14.64 2.78
C ARG A 14 -10.62 14.46 3.19
N CYS A 15 -10.16 13.22 3.15
CA CYS A 15 -8.76 12.91 3.43
C CYS A 15 -8.26 11.75 2.58
N CYS A 16 -6.94 11.67 2.42
CA CYS A 16 -6.28 10.52 1.83
C CYS A 16 -5.06 10.08 2.64
N PHE A 17 -4.73 8.80 2.52
CA PHE A 17 -3.58 8.14 3.12
C PHE A 17 -2.86 7.39 2.02
N LEU A 18 -1.53 7.54 1.95
CA LEU A 18 -0.70 7.16 0.82
C LEU A 18 0.51 6.38 1.32
N LEU A 19 0.83 5.27 0.68
CA LEU A 19 2.05 4.53 0.93
C LEU A 19 2.60 3.99 -0.39
N CYS A 20 3.89 4.15 -0.60
CA CYS A 20 4.65 3.66 -1.74
C CYS A 20 5.90 2.98 -1.23
N ASP A 21 6.17 1.78 -1.74
CA ASP A 21 7.35 0.99 -1.45
C ASP A 21 8.24 0.98 -2.70
N GLY A 22 9.41 1.58 -2.58
CA GLY A 22 10.36 1.74 -3.67
C GLY A 22 11.20 0.50 -3.90
N LEU A 23 11.30 0.01 -5.12
CA LEU A 23 12.00 -1.24 -5.43
C LEU A 23 13.51 -1.03 -5.57
N GLY A 24 14.27 -1.34 -4.50
CA GLY A 24 15.70 -1.10 -4.36
C GLY A 24 16.62 -1.93 -5.25
N GLY A 25 16.22 -3.13 -5.62
CA GLY A 25 17.01 -4.02 -6.47
C GLY A 25 17.32 -3.46 -7.87
N HIS A 26 16.68 -2.38 -8.25
CA HIS A 26 16.87 -1.69 -9.54
C HIS A 26 17.56 -0.33 -9.39
N GLY A 27 17.75 0.15 -8.15
CA GLY A 27 18.25 1.48 -7.80
C GLY A 27 17.21 2.59 -7.99
N MET A 28 17.29 3.64 -7.19
CA MET A 28 16.41 4.82 -7.22
C MET A 28 14.94 4.53 -6.87
N GLY A 29 14.67 3.49 -6.06
CA GLY A 29 13.33 3.20 -5.54
C GLY A 29 12.81 4.34 -4.69
N GLU A 30 13.66 4.96 -3.86
CA GLU A 30 13.36 6.14 -3.03
C GLU A 30 12.93 7.36 -3.85
N VAL A 31 13.44 7.49 -5.06
CA VAL A 31 13.03 8.57 -5.98
C VAL A 31 11.63 8.27 -6.51
N ALA A 32 11.38 7.04 -6.94
CA ALA A 32 10.09 6.62 -7.49
C ALA A 32 8.96 6.76 -6.45
N SER A 33 9.16 6.25 -5.24
CA SER A 33 8.17 6.34 -4.16
C SER A 33 7.87 7.79 -3.76
N SER A 34 8.92 8.63 -3.64
CA SER A 34 8.76 10.05 -3.33
C SER A 34 8.04 10.83 -4.43
N LEU A 35 8.31 10.55 -5.71
CA LEU A 35 7.61 11.17 -6.83
C LEU A 35 6.14 10.75 -6.88
N ALA A 36 5.84 9.46 -6.62
CA ALA A 36 4.48 8.97 -6.57
C ALA A 36 3.66 9.67 -5.48
N ILE A 37 4.19 9.77 -4.25
CA ILE A 37 3.50 10.48 -3.14
C ILE A 37 3.19 11.92 -3.52
N LYS A 38 4.16 12.67 -4.08
CA LYS A 38 3.94 14.07 -4.51
C LYS A 38 2.86 14.17 -5.58
N ALA A 39 2.88 13.27 -6.57
CA ALA A 39 1.84 13.24 -7.60
C ALA A 39 0.45 13.00 -7.00
N PHE A 40 0.34 12.05 -6.06
CA PHE A 40 -0.93 11.74 -5.39
C PHE A 40 -1.45 12.93 -4.58
N GLU A 41 -0.59 13.61 -3.83
CA GLU A 41 -0.97 14.80 -3.06
C GLU A 41 -1.46 15.95 -3.95
N CYS A 42 -0.80 16.18 -5.09
CA CYS A 42 -1.24 17.19 -6.08
C CYS A 42 -2.61 16.82 -6.68
N GLN A 43 -2.81 15.57 -7.08
CA GLN A 43 -4.09 15.14 -7.66
C GLN A 43 -5.22 15.16 -6.62
N PHE A 44 -4.95 14.91 -5.34
CA PHE A 44 -5.94 15.03 -4.27
C PHE A 44 -6.41 16.48 -4.06
N GLU A 45 -5.57 17.48 -4.34
CA GLU A 45 -5.97 18.89 -4.34
C GLU A 45 -6.88 19.23 -5.53
N GLU A 46 -6.62 18.63 -6.68
CA GLU A 46 -7.27 18.96 -7.95
C GLU A 46 -8.65 18.31 -8.11
N TYR A 47 -8.81 17.06 -7.63
CA TYR A 47 -10.01 16.27 -7.86
C TYR A 47 -10.80 16.03 -6.57
N ASP A 48 -12.06 16.46 -6.55
CA ASP A 48 -12.99 16.21 -5.43
C ASP A 48 -13.67 14.82 -5.52
N ASN A 49 -13.86 14.29 -6.75
CA ASN A 49 -14.41 12.96 -6.97
C ASN A 49 -13.36 11.89 -6.66
N PRO A 50 -13.60 10.96 -5.70
CA PRO A 50 -12.59 9.98 -5.32
C PRO A 50 -12.15 9.03 -6.43
N SER A 51 -13.06 8.65 -7.33
CA SER A 51 -12.72 7.76 -8.46
C SER A 51 -11.86 8.48 -9.49
N GLU A 52 -12.20 9.74 -9.81
CA GLU A 52 -11.38 10.58 -10.69
C GLU A 52 -10.02 10.85 -10.07
N PHE A 53 -9.99 11.19 -8.77
CA PHE A 53 -8.74 11.35 -8.03
C PHE A 53 -7.85 10.12 -8.17
N LEU A 54 -8.36 8.93 -7.85
CA LEU A 54 -7.55 7.71 -7.88
C LEU A 54 -7.02 7.40 -9.30
N MET A 55 -7.85 7.52 -10.33
CA MET A 55 -7.41 7.30 -11.72
C MET A 55 -6.29 8.27 -12.12
N ASN A 56 -6.51 9.56 -11.87
CA ASN A 56 -5.54 10.60 -12.24
C ASN A 56 -4.28 10.52 -11.40
N ALA A 57 -4.39 10.14 -10.11
CA ALA A 57 -3.24 9.95 -9.23
C ALA A 57 -2.28 8.86 -9.75
N PHE A 58 -2.80 7.68 -10.06
CA PHE A 58 -1.95 6.60 -10.61
C PHE A 58 -1.35 6.97 -11.97
N GLN A 59 -2.13 7.63 -12.85
CA GLN A 59 -1.61 8.06 -14.15
C GLN A 59 -0.53 9.13 -13.99
N ALA A 60 -0.76 10.15 -13.17
CA ALA A 60 0.22 11.22 -12.93
C ALA A 60 1.51 10.68 -12.30
N ALA A 61 1.41 9.73 -11.37
CA ALA A 61 2.59 9.08 -10.78
C ALA A 61 3.37 8.29 -11.83
N GLN A 62 2.70 7.53 -12.68
CA GLN A 62 3.33 6.81 -13.78
C GLN A 62 4.04 7.77 -14.74
N ASP A 63 3.39 8.86 -15.11
CA ASP A 63 3.92 9.84 -16.07
C ASP A 63 5.15 10.54 -15.52
N ILE A 64 5.12 11.00 -14.25
CA ILE A 64 6.26 11.69 -13.63
C ILE A 64 7.45 10.74 -13.43
N ILE A 65 7.22 9.50 -13.01
CA ILE A 65 8.29 8.50 -12.84
C ILE A 65 8.93 8.17 -14.19
N THR A 66 8.13 7.92 -15.23
CA THR A 66 8.68 7.59 -16.56
C THR A 66 9.37 8.78 -17.22
N ALA A 67 8.90 9.99 -16.97
CA ALA A 67 9.60 11.21 -17.43
C ALA A 67 10.97 11.37 -16.75
N GLU A 68 11.05 11.13 -15.42
CA GLU A 68 12.29 11.21 -14.66
C GLU A 68 13.27 10.11 -15.06
N GLN A 69 12.79 8.88 -15.29
CA GLN A 69 13.61 7.78 -15.85
C GLN A 69 14.28 8.17 -17.17
N LYS A 70 13.54 8.85 -18.07
CA LYS A 70 14.08 9.33 -19.34
C LYS A 70 15.10 10.44 -19.13
N ALA A 71 14.79 11.42 -18.27
CA ALA A 71 15.67 12.56 -17.97
C ALA A 71 17.01 12.11 -17.36
N GLN A 72 17.01 11.11 -16.53
CA GLN A 72 18.22 10.58 -15.88
C GLN A 72 18.87 9.41 -16.61
N HIS A 73 18.41 9.03 -17.80
CA HIS A 73 18.85 7.84 -18.51
C HIS A 73 18.82 6.56 -17.65
N ALA A 74 17.81 6.46 -16.79
CA ALA A 74 17.64 5.43 -15.77
C ALA A 74 16.41 4.53 -16.04
N ILE A 75 16.15 4.19 -17.29
CA ILE A 75 15.02 3.35 -17.71
C ILE A 75 15.05 2.04 -16.92
N ASN A 76 13.88 1.67 -16.37
CA ASN A 76 13.66 0.50 -15.51
C ASN A 76 14.30 0.52 -14.12
N LYS A 77 14.90 1.62 -13.67
CA LYS A 77 15.50 1.73 -12.33
C LYS A 77 14.55 2.29 -11.26
N MET A 78 13.74 3.27 -11.63
CA MET A 78 12.80 3.91 -10.71
C MET A 78 11.47 3.17 -10.76
N LYS A 79 11.22 2.30 -9.78
CA LYS A 79 9.98 1.54 -9.66
C LYS A 79 9.46 1.61 -8.24
N THR A 80 8.15 1.55 -8.08
CA THR A 80 7.52 1.54 -6.76
C THR A 80 6.15 0.87 -6.80
N THR A 81 5.76 0.26 -5.69
CA THR A 81 4.37 -0.09 -5.43
C THR A 81 3.59 1.17 -5.05
N ALA A 82 2.30 1.08 -4.94
CA ALA A 82 1.49 2.14 -4.33
C ALA A 82 0.17 1.61 -3.78
N VAL A 83 -0.22 2.12 -2.62
CA VAL A 83 -1.57 2.00 -2.07
C VAL A 83 -2.09 3.37 -1.66
N ILE A 84 -3.34 3.66 -1.99
CA ILE A 84 -4.05 4.90 -1.68
C ILE A 84 -5.37 4.53 -1.03
N VAL A 85 -5.70 5.14 0.11
CA VAL A 85 -7.04 5.14 0.68
C VAL A 85 -7.54 6.56 0.73
N SER A 86 -8.71 6.83 0.14
CA SER A 86 -9.39 8.12 0.18
C SER A 86 -10.72 7.99 0.89
N ILE A 87 -11.00 8.93 1.78
CA ILE A 87 -12.29 9.08 2.45
C ILE A 87 -12.90 10.38 1.98
N ASN A 88 -14.11 10.29 1.48
CA ASN A 88 -14.93 11.45 1.11
C ASN A 88 -16.36 11.19 1.57
N ASN A 89 -16.89 12.10 2.42
CA ASN A 89 -18.16 11.95 3.08
C ASN A 89 -18.26 10.62 3.86
N ASP A 90 -19.23 9.77 3.49
CA ASP A 90 -19.50 8.48 4.12
C ASP A 90 -18.91 7.28 3.34
N ARG A 91 -17.96 7.49 2.43
CA ARG A 91 -17.40 6.48 1.54
C ARG A 91 -15.90 6.41 1.65
N ILE A 92 -15.40 5.18 1.63
CA ILE A 92 -13.99 4.85 1.49
C ILE A 92 -13.78 4.34 0.06
N HIS A 93 -12.76 4.86 -0.59
CA HIS A 93 -12.25 4.37 -1.87
C HIS A 93 -10.78 4.02 -1.69
N PHE A 94 -10.30 3.00 -2.34
CA PHE A 94 -8.88 2.72 -2.38
C PHE A 94 -8.44 2.30 -3.77
N GLY A 95 -7.16 2.50 -4.04
CA GLY A 95 -6.49 1.98 -5.22
C GLY A 95 -5.14 1.39 -4.84
N HIS A 96 -4.66 0.41 -5.63
CA HIS A 96 -3.34 -0.17 -5.40
C HIS A 96 -2.69 -0.69 -6.68
N ILE A 97 -1.37 -0.78 -6.63
CA ILE A 97 -0.50 -1.47 -7.59
C ILE A 97 0.70 -2.02 -6.83
N GLY A 98 1.09 -3.28 -7.08
CA GLY A 98 2.15 -3.97 -6.34
C GLY A 98 1.60 -4.86 -5.24
N ASP A 99 2.38 -5.08 -4.20
CA ASP A 99 2.12 -5.97 -3.06
C ASP A 99 2.09 -5.25 -1.70
N SER A 100 2.27 -3.92 -1.68
CA SER A 100 1.84 -3.14 -0.52
C SER A 100 0.33 -3.29 -0.34
N ARG A 101 -0.11 -3.45 0.90
CA ARG A 101 -1.48 -3.87 1.22
C ARG A 101 -2.31 -2.82 1.93
N VAL A 102 -3.62 -2.83 1.65
CA VAL A 102 -4.65 -2.22 2.48
C VAL A 102 -5.43 -3.34 3.16
N TYR A 103 -5.43 -3.35 4.49
CA TYR A 103 -6.31 -4.19 5.30
C TYR A 103 -7.45 -3.34 5.85
N MET A 104 -8.67 -3.86 5.77
CA MET A 104 -9.86 -3.22 6.38
C MET A 104 -10.42 -4.13 7.46
N PHE A 105 -10.72 -3.53 8.61
CA PHE A 105 -11.16 -4.23 9.82
C PHE A 105 -12.57 -3.83 10.19
N ARG A 106 -13.34 -4.83 10.65
CA ARG A 106 -14.64 -4.64 11.28
C ARG A 106 -14.79 -5.62 12.43
N ARG A 107 -15.25 -5.12 13.60
CA ARG A 107 -15.41 -5.93 14.83
C ARG A 107 -14.14 -6.74 15.15
N ASN A 108 -13.00 -6.07 15.05
CA ASN A 108 -11.67 -6.65 15.30
C ASN A 108 -11.34 -7.86 14.40
N ARG A 109 -11.82 -7.88 13.17
CA ARG A 109 -11.50 -8.92 12.18
C ARG A 109 -11.17 -8.25 10.85
N VAL A 110 -10.22 -8.80 10.12
CA VAL A 110 -9.99 -8.45 8.72
C VAL A 110 -11.23 -8.87 7.92
N VAL A 111 -11.86 -7.90 7.26
CA VAL A 111 -13.02 -8.12 6.39
C VAL A 111 -12.67 -7.99 4.91
N MET A 112 -11.53 -7.37 4.62
CA MET A 112 -11.00 -7.21 3.26
C MET A 112 -9.50 -6.89 3.32
N ARG A 113 -8.76 -7.36 2.33
CA ARG A 113 -7.43 -6.88 1.98
C ARG A 113 -7.28 -6.76 0.47
N THR A 114 -6.33 -5.97 0.00
CA THR A 114 -5.92 -5.95 -1.41
C THR A 114 -5.26 -7.27 -1.79
N LEU A 115 -5.43 -7.70 -3.04
CA LEU A 115 -4.72 -8.85 -3.61
C LEU A 115 -3.42 -8.37 -4.24
N ASP A 116 -2.30 -9.00 -3.90
CA ASP A 116 -1.00 -8.60 -4.39
C ASP A 116 -0.88 -8.78 -5.91
N HIS A 117 -0.21 -7.88 -6.56
CA HIS A 117 0.20 -8.07 -7.95
C HIS A 117 1.55 -8.81 -8.01
N SER A 118 1.59 -10.02 -7.47
CA SER A 118 2.79 -10.85 -7.34
C SER A 118 2.59 -12.26 -7.88
N VAL A 119 3.69 -12.96 -8.16
CA VAL A 119 3.65 -14.36 -8.61
C VAL A 119 2.96 -15.26 -7.58
N PRO A 120 3.26 -15.22 -6.27
CA PRO A 120 2.59 -16.09 -5.31
C PRO A 120 1.08 -15.85 -5.21
N GLN A 121 0.63 -14.59 -5.33
CA GLN A 121 -0.81 -14.30 -5.33
C GLN A 121 -1.50 -14.92 -6.55
N MET A 122 -0.87 -14.91 -7.72
CA MET A 122 -1.41 -15.58 -8.90
C MET A 122 -1.51 -17.09 -8.70
N LEU A 123 -0.49 -17.72 -8.10
CA LEU A 123 -0.51 -19.14 -7.76
C LEU A 123 -1.60 -19.48 -6.73
N ALA A 124 -1.84 -18.60 -5.77
CA ALA A 124 -2.93 -18.77 -4.80
C ALA A 124 -4.30 -18.65 -5.47
N LEU A 125 -4.49 -17.71 -6.39
CA LEU A 125 -5.72 -17.53 -7.15
C LEU A 125 -6.00 -18.72 -8.11
N SER A 126 -4.96 -19.33 -8.68
CA SER A 126 -5.10 -20.55 -9.50
C SER A 126 -5.33 -21.83 -8.66
N GLY A 127 -5.15 -21.74 -7.34
CA GLY A 127 -5.30 -22.88 -6.42
C GLY A 127 -4.07 -23.81 -6.35
N GLU A 128 -2.94 -23.38 -6.90
CA GLU A 128 -1.67 -24.13 -6.86
C GLU A 128 -1.01 -24.07 -5.48
N ILE A 129 -1.20 -22.96 -4.76
CA ILE A 129 -0.77 -22.79 -3.36
C ILE A 129 -1.92 -22.25 -2.51
N LYS A 130 -1.81 -22.37 -1.19
CA LYS A 130 -2.75 -21.71 -0.25
C LYS A 130 -2.36 -20.25 -0.06
N GLU A 131 -3.32 -19.41 0.28
CA GLU A 131 -3.08 -17.99 0.59
C GLU A 131 -2.10 -17.78 1.76
N THR A 132 -2.12 -18.70 2.72
CA THR A 132 -1.18 -18.71 3.85
C THR A 132 0.28 -18.98 3.45
N GLU A 133 0.51 -19.49 2.23
CA GLU A 133 1.85 -19.80 1.73
C GLU A 133 2.49 -18.63 0.98
N ILE A 134 1.72 -17.57 0.65
CA ILE A 134 2.21 -16.37 -0.05
C ILE A 134 3.38 -15.75 0.71
N ARG A 135 3.23 -15.51 2.02
CA ARG A 135 4.18 -14.83 2.90
C ARG A 135 5.58 -15.44 2.90
N ASN A 136 5.67 -16.75 2.83
CA ASN A 136 6.92 -17.50 2.87
C ASN A 136 7.32 -18.10 1.51
N HIS A 137 6.68 -17.67 0.43
CA HIS A 137 6.96 -18.22 -0.89
C HIS A 137 8.35 -17.77 -1.40
N PRO A 138 9.16 -18.64 -2.02
CA PRO A 138 10.51 -18.28 -2.49
C PRO A 138 10.51 -17.15 -3.54
N ASN A 139 9.41 -17.00 -4.29
CA ASN A 139 9.25 -15.96 -5.31
C ASN A 139 8.37 -14.79 -4.81
N ARG A 140 8.27 -14.54 -3.49
CA ARG A 140 7.38 -13.50 -2.95
C ARG A 140 7.71 -12.10 -3.46
N ASN A 141 8.99 -11.82 -3.73
CA ASN A 141 9.46 -10.53 -4.24
C ASN A 141 9.30 -10.37 -5.77
N ILE A 142 8.67 -11.33 -6.48
CA ILE A 142 8.45 -11.21 -7.93
C ILE A 142 7.12 -10.53 -8.18
N LEU A 143 7.19 -9.22 -8.46
CA LEU A 143 6.03 -8.39 -8.77
C LEU A 143 5.69 -8.41 -10.26
N LEU A 144 4.41 -8.45 -10.57
CA LEU A 144 3.85 -8.48 -11.92
C LEU A 144 3.42 -7.09 -12.40
N ARG A 145 3.11 -6.19 -11.45
CA ARG A 145 2.63 -4.84 -11.73
C ARG A 145 3.18 -3.86 -10.71
N VAL A 146 3.80 -2.79 -11.21
CA VAL A 146 4.37 -1.69 -10.41
C VAL A 146 4.33 -0.40 -11.20
N LEU A 147 4.44 0.75 -10.54
CA LEU A 147 4.70 2.04 -11.20
C LEU A 147 6.14 2.08 -11.72
N GLY A 148 6.36 2.82 -12.82
CA GLY A 148 7.67 2.96 -13.46
C GLY A 148 8.00 1.86 -14.48
N VAL A 149 7.08 0.95 -14.75
CA VAL A 149 7.12 0.02 -15.88
C VAL A 149 6.17 0.50 -16.96
N GLU A 150 6.59 0.44 -18.22
CA GLU A 150 5.71 0.83 -19.33
C GLU A 150 4.47 -0.07 -19.38
N TRP A 151 3.30 0.53 -19.50
CA TRP A 151 2.03 -0.17 -19.67
C TRP A 151 1.24 0.37 -20.87
N ASN A 152 0.51 -0.50 -21.58
CA ASN A 152 -0.39 -0.13 -22.67
C ASN A 152 -1.79 0.20 -22.19
N GLU A 153 -2.15 -0.33 -21.00
CA GLU A 153 -3.41 -0.10 -20.30
C GLU A 153 -3.15 -0.02 -18.79
N PRO A 154 -4.01 0.66 -18.01
CA PRO A 154 -3.81 0.82 -16.57
C PRO A 154 -3.62 -0.53 -15.86
N MET A 155 -2.54 -0.63 -15.07
CA MET A 155 -2.18 -1.86 -14.34
C MET A 155 -2.59 -1.82 -12.86
N TYR A 156 -3.13 -0.68 -12.40
CA TYR A 156 -3.64 -0.51 -11.04
C TYR A 156 -5.08 -1.01 -10.90
N VAL A 157 -5.51 -1.23 -9.68
CA VAL A 157 -6.90 -1.59 -9.33
C VAL A 157 -7.49 -0.50 -8.46
N ILE A 158 -8.73 -0.11 -8.74
CA ILE A 158 -9.53 0.82 -7.92
C ILE A 158 -10.75 0.07 -7.39
N SER A 159 -11.05 0.27 -6.10
CA SER A 159 -12.21 -0.35 -5.44
C SER A 159 -13.51 0.31 -5.83
N GLU A 160 -14.60 -0.45 -5.74
CA GLU A 160 -15.93 0.12 -5.58
C GLU A 160 -16.03 0.89 -4.26
N PRO A 161 -16.90 1.92 -4.19
CA PRO A 161 -17.10 2.71 -2.98
C PRO A 161 -17.61 1.87 -1.79
N ILE A 162 -16.91 1.91 -0.67
CA ILE A 162 -17.26 1.18 0.55
C ILE A 162 -17.89 2.14 1.54
N PRO A 163 -19.12 1.88 2.05
CA PRO A 163 -19.70 2.71 3.11
C PRO A 163 -18.82 2.70 4.37
N ILE A 164 -18.44 3.88 4.86
CA ILE A 164 -17.55 4.05 6.01
C ILE A 164 -18.05 3.31 7.26
N ARG A 165 -19.39 3.26 7.47
CA ARG A 165 -20.03 2.53 8.57
C ARG A 165 -19.77 1.01 8.58
N LYS A 166 -19.23 0.45 7.51
CA LYS A 166 -18.87 -0.97 7.40
C LYS A 166 -17.45 -1.27 7.87
N ILE A 167 -16.66 -0.25 8.18
CA ILE A 167 -15.25 -0.37 8.52
C ILE A 167 -15.01 0.36 9.84
N ASP A 168 -14.31 -0.28 10.78
CA ASP A 168 -13.94 0.31 12.07
C ASP A 168 -12.50 0.83 12.07
N ALA A 169 -11.63 0.21 11.27
CA ALA A 169 -10.22 0.59 11.10
C ALA A 169 -9.69 0.12 9.77
N PHE A 170 -8.60 0.73 9.31
CA PHE A 170 -7.79 0.22 8.19
C PHE A 170 -6.30 0.43 8.44
N LEU A 171 -5.50 -0.37 7.75
CA LEU A 171 -4.04 -0.35 7.78
C LEU A 171 -3.52 -0.37 6.34
N LEU A 172 -2.66 0.58 5.99
CA LEU A 172 -1.81 0.52 4.79
C LEU A 172 -0.43 0.05 5.25
N CYS A 173 0.20 -0.87 4.54
CA CYS A 173 1.56 -1.29 4.89
C CYS A 173 2.34 -1.83 3.68
N SER A 174 3.68 -1.66 3.70
CA SER A 174 4.61 -2.30 2.77
C SER A 174 4.81 -3.79 3.11
N ASP A 175 5.49 -4.52 2.23
CA ASP A 175 5.77 -5.95 2.40
C ASP A 175 6.65 -6.21 3.63
N GLY A 176 7.69 -5.42 3.89
CA GLY A 176 8.53 -5.54 5.07
C GLY A 176 7.77 -5.40 6.41
N PHE A 177 6.54 -4.87 6.38
CA PHE A 177 5.67 -4.85 7.55
C PHE A 177 4.76 -6.08 7.61
N TRP A 178 3.97 -6.37 6.55
CA TRP A 178 2.98 -7.44 6.60
C TRP A 178 3.61 -8.84 6.51
N GLU A 179 4.80 -9.00 5.98
CA GLU A 179 5.52 -10.28 5.98
C GLU A 179 5.86 -10.75 7.39
N LEU A 180 6.05 -9.82 8.33
CA LEU A 180 6.51 -10.08 9.69
C LEU A 180 5.40 -10.07 10.75
N ILE A 181 4.13 -9.93 10.36
CA ILE A 181 2.99 -9.95 11.28
C ILE A 181 1.78 -10.64 10.64
N ASP A 182 1.15 -11.56 11.36
CA ASP A 182 -0.04 -12.26 10.89
C ASP A 182 -1.31 -11.43 11.11
N GLU A 183 -2.32 -11.66 10.28
CA GLU A 183 -3.63 -11.01 10.37
C GLU A 183 -4.34 -11.30 11.71
N SER A 184 -4.09 -12.49 12.31
CA SER A 184 -4.59 -12.86 13.64
C SER A 184 -4.03 -11.98 14.73
N ASP A 185 -2.73 -11.63 14.65
CA ASP A 185 -2.06 -10.75 15.59
C ASP A 185 -2.53 -9.31 15.42
N MET A 186 -2.65 -8.82 14.18
CA MET A 186 -3.24 -7.50 13.88
C MET A 186 -4.62 -7.36 14.53
N CYS A 187 -5.49 -8.38 14.40
CA CYS A 187 -6.83 -8.41 14.97
C CYS A 187 -6.83 -8.45 16.49
N THR A 188 -5.96 -9.27 17.10
CA THR A 188 -5.83 -9.38 18.56
C THR A 188 -5.38 -8.06 19.16
N MET A 189 -4.33 -7.45 18.58
CA MET A 189 -3.82 -6.16 19.02
C MET A 189 -4.84 -5.03 18.84
N LEU A 190 -5.63 -5.04 17.72
CA LEU A 190 -6.72 -4.08 17.53
C LEU A 190 -7.76 -4.18 18.63
N LYS A 191 -8.15 -5.40 19.02
CA LYS A 191 -9.14 -5.66 20.07
C LYS A 191 -8.66 -5.21 21.46
N GLU A 192 -7.38 -5.36 21.73
CA GLU A 192 -6.77 -5.10 23.05
C GLU A 192 -6.29 -3.66 23.23
N SER A 193 -6.26 -2.86 22.16
CA SER A 193 -5.77 -1.48 22.19
C SER A 193 -6.88 -0.48 22.49
N ASN A 194 -6.53 0.58 23.21
CA ASN A 194 -7.46 1.68 23.54
C ASN A 194 -7.33 2.89 22.60
N SER A 195 -6.29 2.88 21.75
CA SER A 195 -6.05 3.94 20.76
C SER A 195 -5.36 3.38 19.52
N VAL A 196 -5.46 4.11 18.40
CA VAL A 196 -4.75 3.76 17.16
C VAL A 196 -3.22 3.77 17.36
N ALA A 197 -2.72 4.68 18.19
CA ALA A 197 -1.29 4.74 18.52
C ALA A 197 -0.82 3.51 19.30
N GLU A 198 -1.63 3.02 20.24
CA GLU A 198 -1.32 1.79 20.98
C GLU A 198 -1.35 0.57 20.04
N TRP A 199 -2.36 0.47 19.17
CA TRP A 199 -2.45 -0.60 18.18
C TRP A 199 -1.23 -0.62 17.27
N MET A 200 -0.85 0.52 16.69
CA MET A 200 0.35 0.63 15.85
C MET A 200 1.62 0.29 16.62
N SER A 201 1.78 0.77 17.85
CA SER A 201 2.96 0.48 18.68
C SER A 201 3.13 -1.01 18.96
N ARG A 202 2.04 -1.72 19.27
CA ARG A 202 2.07 -3.18 19.50
C ARG A 202 2.44 -3.94 18.23
N MET A 203 1.83 -3.60 17.08
CA MET A 203 2.17 -4.22 15.80
C MET A 203 3.64 -4.00 15.44
N ARG A 204 4.11 -2.74 15.55
CA ARG A 204 5.50 -2.39 15.30
C ARG A 204 6.46 -3.20 16.17
N SER A 205 6.21 -3.31 17.48
CA SER A 205 7.05 -4.08 18.38
C SER A 205 7.14 -5.56 17.98
N LEU A 206 6.05 -6.15 17.50
CA LEU A 206 6.05 -7.52 17.00
C LEU A 206 6.84 -7.65 15.68
N VAL A 207 6.64 -6.74 14.74
CA VAL A 207 7.39 -6.70 13.47
C VAL A 207 8.89 -6.58 13.73
N GLU A 208 9.31 -5.65 14.60
CA GLU A 208 10.71 -5.48 14.99
C GLU A 208 11.27 -6.72 15.68
N SER A 209 10.47 -7.39 16.52
CA SER A 209 10.87 -8.64 17.19
C SER A 209 11.05 -9.80 16.21
N ASN A 210 10.11 -9.96 15.28
CA ASN A 210 10.15 -11.04 14.28
C ASN A 210 11.25 -10.81 13.24
N GLY A 211 11.63 -9.55 13.01
CA GLY A 211 12.73 -9.18 12.12
C GLY A 211 14.13 -9.29 12.73
N GLN A 212 14.24 -9.60 14.02
CA GLN A 212 15.55 -9.73 14.64
C GLN A 212 16.35 -10.90 14.06
N GLY A 213 17.55 -10.60 13.58
CA GLY A 213 18.49 -11.62 13.04
C GLY A 213 18.26 -12.00 11.58
N ILE A 214 17.34 -11.35 10.89
CA ILE A 214 17.17 -11.45 9.43
C ILE A 214 17.49 -10.10 8.77
N ASP A 215 17.76 -10.13 7.48
CA ASP A 215 17.91 -8.91 6.66
C ASP A 215 16.51 -8.39 6.37
N MET A 216 16.06 -7.45 7.22
CA MET A 216 14.71 -6.85 7.10
C MET A 216 14.68 -5.84 5.97
N ASP A 217 13.64 -5.88 5.17
CA ASP A 217 13.30 -4.81 4.24
C ASP A 217 12.81 -3.56 4.97
N ASN A 218 12.72 -2.44 4.24
CA ASN A 218 12.06 -1.25 4.74
C ASN A 218 10.63 -1.61 5.14
N ASN A 219 10.17 -1.13 6.29
CA ASN A 219 8.83 -1.42 6.76
C ASN A 219 8.10 -0.13 7.13
N SER A 220 7.00 0.10 6.47
CA SER A 220 6.16 1.28 6.67
C SER A 220 4.70 0.88 6.85
N ALA A 221 4.00 1.61 7.71
CA ALA A 221 2.57 1.41 7.91
C ALA A 221 1.84 2.67 8.36
N ILE A 222 0.57 2.80 7.97
CA ILE A 222 -0.36 3.83 8.41
C ILE A 222 -1.60 3.14 8.95
N ALA A 223 -1.90 3.31 10.24
CA ALA A 223 -3.11 2.81 10.87
C ALA A 223 -4.11 3.94 11.10
N VAL A 224 -5.38 3.68 10.80
CA VAL A 224 -6.48 4.64 10.99
C VAL A 224 -7.66 3.95 11.66
N TRP A 225 -8.22 4.61 12.70
CA TRP A 225 -9.49 4.22 13.30
C TRP A 225 -10.59 5.17 12.84
N ILE A 226 -11.71 4.57 12.45
CA ILE A 226 -12.93 5.27 12.09
C ILE A 226 -13.84 5.26 13.31
N LYS A 227 -14.12 6.45 13.84
CA LYS A 227 -14.99 6.62 15.03
C LYS A 227 -16.36 7.15 14.62
#